data_5266408566475d1c07bc3c1800e48c44
#
_entry.id   5266408566475d1c07bc3c1800e48c44
#
_cell.length_a   1.000
_cell.length_b   1.000
_cell.length_c   1.000
_cell.angle_alpha   90.00
_cell.angle_beta   90.00
_cell.angle_gamma   90.00
#
_symmetry.space_group_name_H-M   'P 1'
#
loop_
_entity.id
_entity.type
_entity.pdbx_description
1 polymer ?
#
loop_
_entity_poly.entity_id
_entity_poly.type
_entity_poly.pdbx_seq_one_letter_code
_entity_poly.pdbx_strand_id
1 'polypeptide(L)'
;MPDPQIEKLLIVQDRDVAVQKIEQELARIPQERSSLEGHITAEEANIEAASYALKEKEVERSELDTEIKTKEEAITRFRTQQLEVKKNDEYRALTHQIEQTEQEISDLEELSLIHI
;
A
#
# COMPACT_ATOMS: atom_id res chain seq x y z
N MET A 1 -61.08 6.95 41.52
CA MET A 1 -60.35 8.02 40.76
C MET A 1 -58.93 8.07 41.24
N PRO A 2 -57.95 8.18 40.34
CA PRO A 2 -56.57 8.35 40.75
C PRO A 2 -56.42 9.71 41.44
N ASP A 3 -55.60 9.72 42.48
CA ASP A 3 -55.26 10.92 43.21
C ASP A 3 -54.48 11.89 42.30
N PRO A 4 -54.94 13.15 42.15
CA PRO A 4 -54.18 14.14 41.31
C PRO A 4 -52.73 14.35 41.72
N GLN A 5 -52.37 14.17 42.99
CA GLN A 5 -51.01 14.27 43.48
C GLN A 5 -50.17 13.10 43.01
N ILE A 6 -50.69 11.90 42.94
CA ILE A 6 -50.03 10.72 42.44
C ILE A 6 -49.80 10.86 40.93
N GLU A 7 -50.76 11.37 40.18
CA GLU A 7 -50.64 11.63 38.76
C GLU A 7 -49.50 12.62 38.46
N LYS A 8 -49.38 13.70 39.24
CA LYS A 8 -48.30 14.69 39.12
C LYS A 8 -46.94 14.07 39.41
N LEU A 9 -46.85 13.23 40.44
CA LEU A 9 -45.62 12.53 40.79
C LEU A 9 -45.19 11.58 39.68
N LEU A 10 -46.10 10.88 39.05
CA LEU A 10 -45.81 10.00 37.92
C LEU A 10 -45.28 10.77 36.71
N ILE A 11 -45.85 11.94 36.43
CA ILE A 11 -45.38 12.81 35.34
C ILE A 11 -43.96 13.28 35.63
N VAL A 12 -43.67 13.70 36.86
CA VAL A 12 -42.30 14.13 37.25
C VAL A 12 -41.33 12.98 37.14
N GLN A 13 -41.70 11.77 37.56
CA GLN A 13 -40.91 10.58 37.45
C GLN A 13 -40.57 10.25 35.99
N ASP A 14 -41.56 10.33 35.10
CA ASP A 14 -41.35 10.09 33.67
C ASP A 14 -40.38 11.10 33.05
N ARG A 15 -40.51 12.36 33.46
CA ARG A 15 -39.60 13.42 33.02
C ARG A 15 -38.16 13.22 33.53
N ASP A 16 -38.02 12.81 34.78
CA ASP A 16 -36.70 12.52 35.36
C ASP A 16 -36.00 11.38 34.65
N VAL A 17 -36.74 10.31 34.31
CA VAL A 17 -36.22 9.20 33.55
C VAL A 17 -35.78 9.66 32.15
N ALA A 18 -36.57 10.49 31.50
CA ALA A 18 -36.23 11.03 30.18
C ALA A 18 -34.98 11.90 30.23
N VAL A 19 -34.86 12.76 31.28
CA VAL A 19 -33.65 13.59 31.47
C VAL A 19 -32.43 12.72 31.72
N GLN A 20 -32.51 11.69 32.53
CA GLN A 20 -31.41 10.76 32.78
C GLN A 20 -30.95 10.06 31.52
N LYS A 21 -31.89 9.64 30.66
CA LYS A 21 -31.53 9.03 29.35
C LYS A 21 -30.78 10.00 28.46
N ILE A 22 -31.25 11.25 28.39
CA ILE A 22 -30.58 12.29 27.59
C ILE A 22 -29.20 12.58 28.14
N GLU A 23 -29.03 12.68 29.45
CA GLU A 23 -27.74 12.90 30.10
C GLU A 23 -26.77 11.76 29.80
N GLN A 24 -27.23 10.51 29.82
CA GLN A 24 -26.42 9.35 29.46
C GLN A 24 -25.99 9.39 27.99
N GLU A 25 -26.91 9.75 27.11
CA GLU A 25 -26.58 9.88 25.66
C GLU A 25 -25.58 11.02 25.43
N LEU A 26 -25.76 12.15 26.12
CA LEU A 26 -24.80 13.25 26.04
C LEU A 26 -23.43 12.88 26.57
N ALA A 27 -23.34 12.06 27.60
CA ALA A 27 -22.10 11.57 28.15
C ALA A 27 -21.37 10.61 27.18
N ARG A 28 -22.11 9.88 26.35
CA ARG A 28 -21.57 8.97 25.35
C ARG A 28 -20.95 9.68 24.16
N ILE A 29 -21.46 10.85 23.78
CA ILE A 29 -20.99 11.58 22.60
C ILE A 29 -19.49 11.89 22.64
N PRO A 30 -18.92 12.43 23.74
CA PRO A 30 -17.48 12.68 23.79
C PRO A 30 -16.64 11.40 23.67
N GLN A 31 -17.12 10.28 24.22
CA GLN A 31 -16.45 8.99 24.13
C GLN A 31 -16.46 8.45 22.70
N GLU A 32 -17.61 8.53 22.03
CA GLU A 32 -17.76 8.11 20.65
C GLU A 32 -16.91 8.99 19.72
N ARG A 33 -16.90 10.29 19.97
CA ARG A 33 -16.07 11.24 19.23
C ARG A 33 -14.59 10.92 19.37
N SER A 34 -14.13 10.68 20.59
CA SER A 34 -12.74 10.32 20.86
C SER A 34 -12.34 9.01 20.17
N SER A 35 -13.24 8.02 20.21
CA SER A 35 -13.03 6.74 19.53
C SER A 35 -12.91 6.92 18.01
N LEU A 36 -13.81 7.71 17.42
CA LEU A 36 -13.78 8.00 15.98
C LEU A 36 -12.54 8.78 15.59
N GLU A 37 -12.12 9.76 16.38
CA GLU A 37 -10.90 10.51 16.15
C GLU A 37 -9.67 9.59 16.19
N GLY A 38 -9.65 8.64 17.13
CA GLY A 38 -8.61 7.62 17.20
C GLY A 38 -8.57 6.73 15.96
N HIS A 39 -9.73 6.31 15.47
CA HIS A 39 -9.82 5.52 14.24
C HIS A 39 -9.35 6.31 13.01
N ILE A 40 -9.73 7.58 12.91
CA ILE A 40 -9.31 8.45 11.81
C ILE A 40 -7.78 8.60 11.83
N THR A 41 -7.19 8.87 12.98
CA THR A 41 -5.74 9.00 13.13
C THR A 41 -5.03 7.72 12.73
N ALA A 42 -5.54 6.56 13.16
CA ALA A 42 -4.97 5.27 12.81
C ALA A 42 -5.06 5.00 11.30
N GLU A 43 -6.20 5.31 10.69
CA GLU A 43 -6.38 5.14 9.24
C GLU A 43 -5.50 6.09 8.44
N GLU A 44 -5.34 7.32 8.89
CA GLU A 44 -4.41 8.27 8.26
C GLU A 44 -2.97 7.77 8.30
N ALA A 45 -2.54 7.20 9.42
CA ALA A 45 -1.22 6.59 9.55
C ALA A 45 -1.06 5.37 8.61
N ASN A 46 -2.11 4.56 8.47
CA ASN A 46 -2.10 3.41 7.57
C ASN A 46 -2.00 3.85 6.11
N ILE A 47 -2.72 4.90 5.73
CA ILE A 47 -2.67 5.48 4.39
C ILE A 47 -1.27 6.02 4.09
N GLU A 48 -0.67 6.73 5.03
CA GLU A 48 0.70 7.24 4.88
C GLU A 48 1.71 6.11 4.70
N ALA A 49 1.61 5.06 5.52
CA ALA A 49 2.48 3.90 5.43
C ALA A 49 2.31 3.17 4.09
N ALA A 50 1.08 2.99 3.63
CA ALA A 50 0.78 2.37 2.34
C ALA A 50 1.30 3.22 1.18
N SER A 51 1.14 4.53 1.25
CA SER A 51 1.64 5.48 0.24
C SER A 51 3.17 5.43 0.16
N TYR A 52 3.84 5.39 1.30
CA TYR A 52 5.29 5.27 1.36
C TYR A 52 5.78 3.95 0.75
N ALA A 53 5.13 2.84 1.12
CA ALA A 53 5.45 1.53 0.57
C ALA A 53 5.25 1.48 -0.93
N LEU A 54 4.19 2.11 -1.44
CA LEU A 54 3.94 2.20 -2.88
C LEU A 54 5.05 2.97 -3.60
N LYS A 55 5.48 4.09 -3.03
CA LYS A 55 6.57 4.89 -3.61
C LYS A 55 7.89 4.11 -3.64
N GLU A 56 8.19 3.36 -2.58
CA GLU A 56 9.36 2.49 -2.55
C GLU A 56 9.30 1.43 -3.66
N LYS A 57 8.13 0.83 -3.86
CA LYS A 57 7.93 -0.16 -4.92
C LYS A 57 8.05 0.45 -6.31
N GLU A 58 7.57 1.66 -6.51
CA GLU A 58 7.72 2.39 -7.76
C GLU A 58 9.20 2.68 -8.07
N VAL A 59 9.98 3.06 -7.05
CA VAL A 59 11.42 3.29 -7.20
C VAL A 59 12.13 1.98 -7.55
N GLU A 60 11.85 0.89 -6.84
CA GLU A 60 12.42 -0.43 -7.14
C GLU A 60 12.10 -0.86 -8.56
N ARG A 61 10.88 -0.67 -9.01
CA ARG A 61 10.45 -1.00 -10.37
C ARG A 61 11.23 -0.17 -11.38
N SER A 62 11.36 1.13 -11.14
CA SER A 62 12.10 2.03 -12.02
C SER A 62 13.58 1.61 -12.13
N GLU A 63 14.19 1.23 -11.01
CA GLU A 63 15.56 0.73 -10.98
C GLU A 63 15.72 -0.57 -11.78
N LEU A 64 14.78 -1.50 -11.61
CA LEU A 64 14.77 -2.77 -12.36
C LEU A 64 14.60 -2.52 -13.85
N ASP A 65 13.69 -1.64 -14.25
CA ASP A 65 13.46 -1.28 -15.64
C ASP A 65 14.73 -0.67 -16.27
N THR A 66 15.42 0.19 -15.53
CA THR A 66 16.66 0.80 -15.97
C THR A 66 17.75 -0.25 -16.14
N GLU A 67 17.87 -1.17 -15.20
CA GLU A 67 18.86 -2.26 -15.26
C GLU A 67 18.58 -3.19 -16.44
N ILE A 68 17.32 -3.54 -16.69
CA ILE A 68 16.91 -4.34 -17.85
C ILE A 68 17.30 -3.63 -19.14
N LYS A 69 17.02 -2.34 -19.25
CA LYS A 69 17.34 -1.54 -20.42
C LYS A 69 18.85 -1.51 -20.67
N THR A 70 19.65 -1.35 -19.63
CA THR A 70 21.10 -1.37 -19.70
C THR A 70 21.60 -2.71 -20.23
N LYS A 71 21.03 -3.80 -19.78
CA LYS A 71 21.40 -5.15 -20.24
C LYS A 71 20.96 -5.41 -21.67
N GLU A 72 19.81 -4.90 -22.09
CA GLU A 72 19.38 -4.97 -23.49
C GLU A 72 20.33 -4.21 -24.42
N GLU A 73 20.79 -3.05 -23.98
CA GLU A 73 21.80 -2.28 -24.71
C GLU A 73 23.12 -3.05 -24.80
N ALA A 74 23.52 -3.76 -23.75
CA ALA A 74 24.71 -4.61 -23.76
C ALA A 74 24.58 -5.74 -24.78
N ILE A 75 23.43 -6.38 -24.87
CA ILE A 75 23.15 -7.42 -25.86
C ILE A 75 23.29 -6.87 -27.27
N THR A 76 22.75 -5.70 -27.53
CA THR A 76 22.88 -5.04 -28.83
C THR A 76 24.33 -4.79 -29.18
N ARG A 77 25.16 -4.35 -28.22
CA ARG A 77 26.60 -4.15 -28.43
C ARG A 77 27.29 -5.48 -28.73
N PHE A 78 27.01 -6.53 -28.01
CA PHE A 78 27.59 -7.85 -28.23
C PHE A 78 27.25 -8.37 -29.62
N ARG A 79 26.01 -8.21 -30.08
CA ARG A 79 25.59 -8.60 -31.42
C ARG A 79 26.34 -7.80 -32.51
N THR A 80 26.52 -6.51 -32.28
CA THR A 80 27.31 -5.68 -33.21
C THR A 80 28.76 -6.14 -33.25
N GLN A 81 29.35 -6.46 -32.09
CA GLN A 81 30.69 -6.99 -32.02
C GLN A 81 30.84 -8.34 -32.75
N GLN A 82 29.81 -9.20 -32.67
CA GLN A 82 29.80 -10.47 -33.39
C GLN A 82 29.89 -10.30 -34.90
N LEU A 83 29.33 -9.22 -35.43
CA LEU A 83 29.40 -8.92 -36.87
C LEU A 83 30.81 -8.51 -37.28
N GLU A 84 31.61 -8.04 -36.36
CA GLU A 84 32.97 -7.53 -36.65
C GLU A 84 34.06 -8.56 -36.37
N VAL A 85 33.83 -9.57 -35.54
CA VAL A 85 34.84 -10.56 -35.20
C VAL A 85 35.04 -11.56 -36.33
N LYS A 86 36.29 -11.97 -36.54
CA LYS A 86 36.68 -12.90 -37.59
C LYS A 86 36.98 -14.30 -37.05
N LYS A 87 37.29 -14.42 -35.76
CA LYS A 87 37.65 -15.68 -35.12
C LYS A 87 36.40 -16.34 -34.52
N ASN A 88 36.29 -17.65 -34.72
CA ASN A 88 35.16 -18.44 -34.21
C ASN A 88 35.12 -18.48 -32.71
N ASP A 89 36.27 -18.49 -32.02
CA ASP A 89 36.35 -18.51 -30.57
C ASP A 89 35.78 -17.22 -29.97
N GLU A 90 36.08 -16.08 -30.57
CA GLU A 90 35.54 -14.78 -30.14
C GLU A 90 34.04 -14.70 -30.38
N TYR A 91 33.57 -15.23 -31.49
CA TYR A 91 32.13 -15.29 -31.78
C TYR A 91 31.36 -16.11 -30.72
N ARG A 92 31.89 -17.28 -30.37
CA ARG A 92 31.29 -18.14 -29.36
C ARG A 92 31.30 -17.51 -27.98
N ALA A 93 32.35 -16.81 -27.61
CA ALA A 93 32.45 -16.09 -26.36
C ALA A 93 31.38 -15.02 -26.27
N LEU A 94 31.13 -14.28 -27.34
CA LEU A 94 30.08 -13.28 -27.42
C LEU A 94 28.69 -13.90 -27.36
N THR A 95 28.47 -15.04 -28.01
CA THR A 95 27.21 -15.78 -27.92
C THR A 95 26.93 -16.19 -26.49
N HIS A 96 27.93 -16.66 -25.75
CA HIS A 96 27.79 -17.03 -24.34
C HIS A 96 27.43 -15.82 -23.48
N GLN A 97 28.06 -14.67 -23.72
CA GLN A 97 27.75 -13.44 -23.00
C GLN A 97 26.32 -12.97 -23.28
N ILE A 98 25.87 -13.08 -24.53
CA ILE A 98 24.48 -12.74 -24.89
C ILE A 98 23.51 -13.63 -24.15
N GLU A 99 23.71 -14.94 -24.14
CA GLU A 99 22.84 -15.89 -23.46
C GLU A 99 22.81 -15.65 -21.95
N GLN A 100 23.95 -15.36 -21.35
CA GLN A 100 24.06 -15.04 -19.94
C GLN A 100 23.29 -13.76 -19.61
N THR A 101 23.44 -12.73 -20.43
CA THR A 101 22.75 -11.45 -20.23
C THR A 101 21.23 -11.60 -20.42
N GLU A 102 20.81 -12.40 -21.40
CA GLU A 102 19.39 -12.71 -21.59
C GLU A 102 18.79 -13.42 -20.37
N GLN A 103 19.55 -14.33 -19.75
CA GLN A 103 19.13 -14.99 -18.52
C GLN A 103 19.01 -14.00 -17.36
N GLU A 104 19.95 -13.06 -17.25
CA GLU A 104 19.92 -12.02 -16.24
C GLU A 104 18.70 -11.11 -16.41
N ILE A 105 18.35 -10.78 -17.65
CA ILE A 105 17.13 -10.01 -17.96
C ILE A 105 15.88 -10.79 -17.53
N SER A 106 15.83 -12.07 -17.85
CA SER A 106 14.71 -12.93 -17.46
C SER A 106 14.54 -12.97 -15.95
N ASP A 107 15.64 -13.08 -15.21
CA ASP A 107 15.63 -13.10 -13.74
C ASP A 107 15.13 -11.75 -13.18
N LEU A 108 15.54 -10.63 -13.78
CA LEU A 108 15.08 -9.31 -13.37
C LEU A 108 13.59 -9.10 -13.66
N GLU A 109 13.11 -9.61 -14.79
CA GLU A 109 11.70 -9.55 -15.14
C GLU A 109 10.84 -10.35 -14.15
N GLU A 110 11.32 -11.53 -13.74
CA GLU A 110 10.65 -12.31 -12.69
C GLU A 110 10.59 -11.56 -11.37
N LEU A 111 11.69 -10.92 -10.96
CA LEU A 111 11.70 -10.10 -9.75
C LEU A 111 10.69 -8.96 -9.84
N SER A 112 10.59 -8.31 -10.99
CA SER A 112 9.63 -7.25 -11.22
C SER A 112 8.18 -7.73 -11.08
N LEU A 113 7.87 -8.93 -11.60
CA LEU A 113 6.52 -9.50 -11.54
C LEU A 113 6.14 -10.00 -10.15
N ILE A 114 7.11 -10.54 -9.40
CA ILE A 114 6.84 -11.13 -8.08
C ILE A 114 6.79 -10.07 -6.97
N HIS A 115 7.70 -9.11 -6.99
CA HIS A 115 7.88 -8.14 -5.91
C HIS A 115 7.20 -6.80 -6.14
N ILE A 116 6.76 -6.53 -7.34
CA ILE A 116 6.10 -5.29 -7.72
C ILE A 116 4.77 -5.55 -8.39
#